data_25fbf5418836149bac39a2de4ea472c8
#
_entry.id   25fbf5418836149bac39a2de4ea472c8
#
_cell.length_a   1.000
_cell.length_b   1.000
_cell.length_c   1.000
_cell.angle_alpha   90.00
_cell.angle_beta   90.00
_cell.angle_gamma   90.00
#
_symmetry.space_group_name_H-M   'P 1'
#
loop_
_entity.id
_entity.type
_entity.pdbx_description
1 polymer ?
#
loop_
_entity_poly.entity_id
_entity_poly.type
_entity_poly.pdbx_seq_one_letter_code
_entity_poly.pdbx_strand_id
1 'polypeptide(L)'
;MNVCEAVGMNMPHFESILRMTQQELKEHLVQQLREQGYKPVCKSGFLYAEGTIPVLLVAHLDTVHAHRPDIICRSEDGRYLMSPYGIGGDDRAGVYMILLILRQIPCHVLFCEDEEIGGVGARKFVKSKLHPEVNYIVELDRRGKNDAVFYNCDNPDFTEFVCSFGFEENHGSFSDISVVAPHLKTAAVNISAGYYNEHRQHEMIDTKVMAENILRIIRMVKTKTGHFPYVERKGRFGFSYGVQSSLFAPMGEKLPQKCTHKLLMPLLEGTRLFMGQQRLSYAPEYMMDRSDNIYMYLECLEAAVEAEGVYASDGEGQMPVFDPTHKRARFLPVCSYEEAIEKLQSSQV
;
A
#
# COMPACT_ATOMS: atom_id res chain seq x y z
N MET A 1 -23.41 -9.89 -5.80
CA MET A 1 -22.18 -9.51 -6.54
C MET A 1 -21.20 -8.99 -5.51
N ASN A 2 -20.05 -9.63 -5.43
CA ASN A 2 -18.98 -9.20 -4.51
C ASN A 2 -18.46 -7.81 -4.97
N VAL A 3 -17.99 -6.99 -4.03
CA VAL A 3 -17.47 -5.63 -4.35
C VAL A 3 -16.31 -5.68 -5.34
N CYS A 4 -15.45 -6.69 -5.27
CA CYS A 4 -14.36 -6.90 -6.21
C CYS A 4 -14.86 -7.17 -7.64
N GLU A 5 -15.92 -7.95 -7.80
CA GLU A 5 -16.58 -8.17 -9.09
C GLU A 5 -17.21 -6.89 -9.63
N ALA A 6 -17.79 -6.07 -8.75
CA ALA A 6 -18.43 -4.81 -9.12
C ALA A 6 -17.46 -3.79 -9.76
N VAL A 7 -16.19 -3.82 -9.35
CA VAL A 7 -15.15 -2.97 -9.95
C VAL A 7 -14.40 -3.64 -11.09
N GLY A 8 -14.77 -4.87 -11.45
CA GLY A 8 -14.14 -5.64 -12.53
C GLY A 8 -12.73 -6.13 -12.19
N MET A 9 -12.47 -6.43 -10.91
CA MET A 9 -11.19 -6.97 -10.47
C MET A 9 -10.95 -8.36 -11.06
N ASN A 10 -9.78 -8.53 -11.65
CA ASN A 10 -9.30 -9.79 -12.22
C ASN A 10 -8.03 -10.22 -11.49
N MET A 11 -8.16 -11.20 -10.62
CA MET A 11 -7.05 -11.64 -9.76
C MET A 11 -5.83 -12.18 -10.54
N PRO A 12 -5.97 -13.03 -11.57
CA PRO A 12 -4.84 -13.43 -12.39
C PRO A 12 -4.08 -12.26 -13.02
N HIS A 13 -4.78 -11.22 -13.47
CA HIS A 13 -4.15 -10.02 -13.99
C HIS A 13 -3.42 -9.22 -12.88
N PHE A 14 -4.06 -9.07 -11.71
CA PHE A 14 -3.42 -8.39 -10.58
C PHE A 14 -2.15 -9.13 -10.14
N GLU A 15 -2.20 -10.44 -10.00
CA GLU A 15 -1.02 -11.24 -9.66
C GLU A 15 0.08 -11.16 -10.71
N SER A 16 -0.27 -11.01 -11.99
CA SER A 16 0.74 -10.79 -13.02
C SER A 16 1.47 -9.45 -12.82
N ILE A 17 0.75 -8.40 -12.43
CA ILE A 17 1.31 -7.08 -12.11
C ILE A 17 2.25 -7.17 -10.92
N LEU A 18 1.86 -7.87 -9.87
CA LEU A 18 2.70 -8.08 -8.68
C LEU A 18 4.04 -8.76 -9.00
N ARG A 19 4.07 -9.61 -10.04
CA ARG A 19 5.27 -10.34 -10.47
C ARG A 19 6.17 -9.59 -11.46
N MET A 20 5.75 -8.42 -11.95
CA MET A 20 6.53 -7.65 -12.91
C MET A 20 7.66 -6.87 -12.22
N THR A 21 8.79 -6.76 -12.87
CA THR A 21 9.78 -5.72 -12.53
C THR A 21 9.21 -4.34 -12.83
N GLN A 22 9.82 -3.29 -12.30
CA GLN A 22 9.44 -1.90 -12.61
C GLN A 22 9.41 -1.65 -14.12
N GLN A 23 10.41 -2.14 -14.86
CA GLN A 23 10.51 -1.96 -16.30
C GLN A 23 9.42 -2.73 -17.05
N GLU A 24 9.21 -4.01 -16.73
CA GLU A 24 8.14 -4.83 -17.33
C GLU A 24 6.77 -4.22 -17.09
N LEU A 25 6.52 -3.73 -15.85
CA LEU A 25 5.27 -3.07 -15.50
C LEU A 25 5.06 -1.80 -16.31
N LYS A 26 6.08 -0.97 -16.45
CA LYS A 26 6.00 0.24 -17.25
C LYS A 26 5.65 -0.05 -18.72
N GLU A 27 6.28 -1.04 -19.31
CA GLU A 27 5.99 -1.48 -20.68
C GLU A 27 4.56 -2.03 -20.81
N HIS A 28 4.13 -2.84 -19.84
CA HIS A 28 2.76 -3.34 -19.76
C HIS A 28 1.74 -2.19 -19.66
N LEU A 29 2.00 -1.19 -18.82
CA LEU A 29 1.13 -0.04 -18.65
C LEU A 29 1.03 0.81 -19.92
N VAL A 30 2.12 0.99 -20.65
CA VAL A 30 2.10 1.66 -21.96
C VAL A 30 1.13 0.96 -22.93
N GLN A 31 1.16 -0.37 -22.96
CA GLN A 31 0.24 -1.15 -23.77
C GLN A 31 -1.20 -1.02 -23.29
N GLN A 32 -1.45 -1.21 -21.99
CA GLN A 32 -2.79 -1.11 -21.39
C GLN A 32 -3.43 0.27 -21.62
N LEU A 33 -2.67 1.34 -21.48
CA LEU A 33 -3.15 2.70 -21.73
C LEU A 33 -3.50 2.91 -23.21
N ARG A 34 -2.68 2.38 -24.12
CA ARG A 34 -2.99 2.45 -25.58
C ARG A 34 -4.27 1.70 -25.93
N GLU A 35 -4.48 0.52 -25.36
CA GLU A 35 -5.69 -0.29 -25.53
C GLU A 35 -6.94 0.44 -25.02
N GLN A 36 -6.80 1.29 -24.01
CA GLN A 36 -7.85 2.16 -23.47
C GLN A 36 -7.98 3.50 -24.24
N GLY A 37 -7.24 3.70 -25.32
CA GLY A 37 -7.32 4.89 -26.18
C GLY A 37 -6.45 6.07 -25.76
N TYR A 38 -5.61 5.92 -24.73
CA TYR A 38 -4.68 6.94 -24.32
C TYR A 38 -3.48 7.06 -25.28
N LYS A 39 -2.81 8.20 -25.22
CA LYS A 39 -1.54 8.47 -25.91
C LYS A 39 -0.42 8.63 -24.85
N PRO A 40 0.12 7.53 -24.32
CA PRO A 40 1.08 7.61 -23.23
C PRO A 40 2.39 8.27 -23.66
N VAL A 41 2.89 9.15 -22.80
CA VAL A 41 4.22 9.76 -22.87
C VAL A 41 5.14 9.00 -21.93
N CYS A 42 5.95 8.12 -22.48
CA CYS A 42 6.92 7.34 -21.73
C CYS A 42 8.28 8.04 -21.74
N LYS A 43 8.79 8.38 -20.57
CA LYS A 43 10.12 9.00 -20.34
C LYS A 43 10.90 8.21 -19.31
N SER A 44 12.23 8.41 -19.27
CA SER A 44 13.01 7.88 -18.15
C SER A 44 12.52 8.51 -16.84
N GLY A 45 12.06 7.69 -15.93
CA GLY A 45 11.58 8.07 -14.60
C GLY A 45 10.06 8.16 -14.49
N PHE A 46 9.31 8.25 -15.58
CA PHE A 46 7.85 8.29 -15.46
C PHE A 46 7.11 7.87 -16.74
N LEU A 47 5.86 7.55 -16.56
CA LEU A 47 4.87 7.33 -17.61
C LEU A 47 3.67 8.25 -17.34
N TYR A 48 3.33 9.12 -18.28
CA TYR A 48 2.18 10.01 -18.19
C TYR A 48 1.21 9.76 -19.33
N ALA A 49 -0.09 9.85 -19.06
CA ALA A 49 -1.10 9.88 -20.10
C ALA A 49 -2.19 10.91 -19.80
N GLU A 50 -2.52 11.70 -20.81
CA GLU A 50 -3.55 12.72 -20.72
C GLU A 50 -4.93 12.11 -20.85
N GLY A 51 -5.81 12.41 -19.89
CA GLY A 51 -7.22 12.05 -19.89
C GLY A 51 -8.13 13.24 -20.24
N THR A 52 -9.42 13.00 -20.25
CA THR A 52 -10.43 14.06 -20.50
C THR A 52 -11.07 14.59 -19.22
N ILE A 53 -10.89 13.89 -18.12
CA ILE A 53 -11.38 14.33 -16.81
C ILE A 53 -10.23 15.03 -16.08
N PRO A 54 -10.42 16.25 -15.57
CA PRO A 54 -9.35 17.07 -15.00
C PRO A 54 -8.98 16.63 -13.58
N VAL A 55 -8.62 15.37 -13.43
CA VAL A 55 -8.09 14.76 -12.20
C VAL A 55 -6.85 13.96 -12.57
N LEU A 56 -5.76 14.13 -11.83
CA LEU A 56 -4.54 13.36 -12.00
C LEU A 56 -4.49 12.23 -10.97
N LEU A 57 -4.46 10.99 -11.46
CA LEU A 57 -4.19 9.82 -10.63
C LEU A 57 -2.71 9.51 -10.66
N VAL A 58 -2.13 9.21 -9.49
CA VAL A 58 -0.69 8.96 -9.31
C VAL A 58 -0.46 7.66 -8.57
N ALA A 59 0.56 6.92 -8.97
CA ALA A 59 1.10 5.74 -8.28
C ALA A 59 2.57 5.54 -8.67
N HIS A 60 3.33 4.78 -7.88
CA HIS A 60 4.70 4.46 -8.26
C HIS A 60 4.88 3.01 -8.74
N LEU A 61 5.99 2.75 -9.43
CA LEU A 61 6.22 1.48 -10.13
C LEU A 61 7.24 0.58 -9.45
N ASP A 62 8.07 1.12 -8.60
CA ASP A 62 9.06 0.36 -7.83
C ASP A 62 8.46 -0.30 -6.60
N THR A 63 9.28 -1.01 -5.90
CA THR A 63 9.01 -1.61 -4.59
C THR A 63 10.34 -1.86 -3.91
N VAL A 64 10.36 -1.83 -2.58
CA VAL A 64 11.58 -2.10 -1.81
C VAL A 64 12.02 -3.57 -1.85
N HIS A 65 11.14 -4.48 -2.27
CA HIS A 65 11.44 -5.90 -2.26
C HIS A 65 12.43 -6.28 -3.36
N ALA A 66 13.53 -6.93 -2.96
CA ALA A 66 14.58 -7.37 -3.89
C ALA A 66 14.13 -8.53 -4.79
N HIS A 67 13.11 -9.27 -4.37
CA HIS A 67 12.62 -10.45 -5.09
C HIS A 67 11.16 -10.28 -5.50
N ARG A 68 10.82 -10.84 -6.64
CA ARG A 68 9.43 -10.91 -7.09
C ARG A 68 8.67 -11.95 -6.28
N PRO A 69 7.37 -11.80 -6.06
CA PRO A 69 6.57 -12.79 -5.37
C PRO A 69 6.31 -14.03 -6.26
N ASP A 70 7.19 -15.00 -6.19
CA ASP A 70 7.01 -16.28 -6.92
C ASP A 70 5.79 -17.03 -6.39
N ILE A 71 5.60 -17.00 -5.08
CA ILE A 71 4.46 -17.60 -4.39
C ILE A 71 3.57 -16.47 -3.87
N ILE A 72 2.31 -16.47 -4.31
CA ILE A 72 1.26 -15.62 -3.75
C ILE A 72 0.25 -16.50 -3.05
N CYS A 73 0.13 -16.33 -1.74
CA CYS A 73 -0.86 -17.00 -0.92
C CYS A 73 -2.12 -16.16 -0.85
N ARG A 74 -3.28 -16.82 -0.87
CA ARG A 74 -4.58 -16.17 -0.71
C ARG A 74 -5.29 -16.72 0.51
N SER A 75 -6.08 -15.88 1.19
CA SER A 75 -7.06 -16.37 2.16
C SER A 75 -8.14 -17.23 1.48
N GLU A 76 -8.87 -18.02 2.27
CA GLU A 76 -9.90 -18.92 1.74
C GLU A 76 -11.02 -18.18 0.99
N ASP A 77 -11.37 -16.98 1.46
CA ASP A 77 -12.34 -16.10 0.82
C ASP A 77 -11.75 -15.28 -0.35
N GLY A 78 -10.44 -15.39 -0.59
CA GLY A 78 -9.72 -14.68 -1.64
C GLY A 78 -9.48 -13.19 -1.35
N ARG A 79 -9.83 -12.72 -0.16
CA ARG A 79 -9.74 -11.31 0.22
C ARG A 79 -8.30 -10.84 0.40
N TYR A 80 -7.49 -11.63 1.08
CA TYR A 80 -6.13 -11.24 1.42
C TYR A 80 -5.10 -11.95 0.55
N LEU A 81 -4.08 -11.19 0.15
CA LEU A 81 -2.93 -11.71 -0.57
C LEU A 81 -1.66 -11.47 0.24
N MET A 82 -0.78 -12.43 0.24
CA MET A 82 0.52 -12.36 0.88
C MET A 82 1.56 -13.10 0.05
N SER A 83 2.81 -12.74 0.26
CA SER A 83 3.96 -13.47 -0.27
C SER A 83 5.02 -13.62 0.81
N PRO A 84 5.73 -14.74 0.80
CA PRO A 84 6.76 -15.02 1.79
C PRO A 84 7.92 -14.03 1.84
N TYR A 85 8.19 -13.36 0.75
CA TYR A 85 9.32 -12.44 0.61
C TYR A 85 8.90 -10.98 0.41
N GLY A 86 7.68 -10.67 0.80
CA GLY A 86 7.01 -9.42 0.49
C GLY A 86 6.22 -9.51 -0.81
N ILE A 87 5.07 -8.88 -0.84
CA ILE A 87 4.16 -8.97 -1.98
C ILE A 87 4.29 -7.77 -2.93
N GLY A 88 4.83 -6.65 -2.46
CA GLY A 88 4.96 -5.42 -3.22
C GLY A 88 3.60 -4.77 -3.51
N GLY A 89 2.70 -4.81 -2.51
CA GLY A 89 1.45 -4.08 -2.54
C GLY A 89 1.66 -2.58 -2.64
N ASP A 90 2.70 -2.12 -2.01
CA ASP A 90 3.33 -0.81 -2.12
C ASP A 90 4.24 -0.76 -3.38
N ASP A 91 3.87 -0.14 -4.53
CA ASP A 91 2.54 0.44 -4.79
C ASP A 91 1.84 -0.26 -5.99
N ARG A 92 2.04 -1.58 -6.17
CA ARG A 92 1.34 -2.35 -7.22
C ARG A 92 -0.18 -2.37 -7.01
N ALA A 93 -0.63 -2.19 -5.77
CA ALA A 93 -2.05 -2.06 -5.45
C ALA A 93 -2.62 -0.77 -6.06
N GLY A 94 -1.99 0.38 -5.83
CA GLY A 94 -2.41 1.65 -6.41
C GLY A 94 -2.35 1.65 -7.93
N VAL A 95 -1.29 1.09 -8.52
CA VAL A 95 -1.19 0.91 -9.97
C VAL A 95 -2.40 0.14 -10.51
N TYR A 96 -2.74 -1.00 -9.89
CA TYR A 96 -3.87 -1.80 -10.34
C TYR A 96 -5.22 -1.11 -10.14
N MET A 97 -5.39 -0.41 -9.02
CA MET A 97 -6.60 0.39 -8.76
C MET A 97 -6.79 1.45 -9.84
N ILE A 98 -5.73 2.16 -10.21
CA ILE A 98 -5.77 3.16 -11.28
C ILE A 98 -6.22 2.53 -12.60
N LEU A 99 -5.67 1.39 -12.99
CA LEU A 99 -6.08 0.72 -14.22
C LEU A 99 -7.59 0.39 -14.23
N LEU A 100 -8.16 0.00 -13.09
CA LEU A 100 -9.59 -0.27 -12.98
C LEU A 100 -10.44 1.00 -13.02
N ILE A 101 -9.97 2.09 -12.44
CA ILE A 101 -10.63 3.41 -12.50
C ILE A 101 -10.64 3.93 -13.93
N LEU A 102 -9.50 3.88 -14.63
CA LEU A 102 -9.36 4.38 -15.99
C LEU A 102 -10.26 3.67 -17.01
N ARG A 103 -10.64 2.42 -16.78
CA ARG A 103 -11.64 1.70 -17.61
C ARG A 103 -13.03 2.36 -17.57
N GLN A 104 -13.32 3.12 -16.53
CA GLN A 104 -14.63 3.73 -16.31
C GLN A 104 -14.61 5.24 -16.49
N ILE A 105 -13.49 5.88 -16.18
CA ILE A 105 -13.35 7.33 -16.14
C ILE A 105 -11.97 7.72 -16.69
N PRO A 106 -11.91 8.43 -17.83
CA PRO A 106 -10.64 8.76 -18.47
C PRO A 106 -9.93 9.95 -17.79
N CYS A 107 -9.39 9.72 -16.59
CA CYS A 107 -8.56 10.67 -15.86
C CYS A 107 -7.18 10.81 -16.49
N HIS A 108 -6.46 11.89 -16.17
CA HIS A 108 -5.01 11.93 -16.34
C HIS A 108 -4.34 10.92 -15.42
N VAL A 109 -3.22 10.36 -15.85
CA VAL A 109 -2.47 9.41 -15.01
C VAL A 109 -0.97 9.67 -15.09
N LEU A 110 -0.31 9.53 -13.96
CA LEU A 110 1.13 9.60 -13.81
C LEU A 110 1.60 8.38 -13.01
N PHE A 111 2.48 7.58 -13.60
CA PHE A 111 3.19 6.52 -12.91
C PHE A 111 4.66 6.91 -12.79
N CYS A 112 5.18 6.94 -11.58
CA CYS A 112 6.55 7.33 -11.28
C CYS A 112 7.45 6.11 -11.07
N GLU A 113 8.69 6.20 -11.47
CA GLU A 113 9.75 5.24 -11.15
C GLU A 113 10.54 5.75 -9.95
N ASP A 114 11.07 4.82 -9.15
CA ASP A 114 12.05 5.11 -8.11
C ASP A 114 11.52 6.10 -7.04
N GLU A 115 10.28 5.89 -6.57
CA GLU A 115 9.70 6.63 -5.46
C GLU A 115 10.45 6.32 -4.17
N GLU A 116 10.70 5.04 -3.91
CA GLU A 116 11.29 4.47 -2.69
C GLU A 116 12.73 4.94 -2.42
N ILE A 117 13.37 5.47 -3.44
CA ILE A 117 14.70 6.10 -3.32
C ILE A 117 14.64 7.63 -3.42
N GLY A 118 13.51 8.22 -3.04
CA GLY A 118 13.32 9.65 -2.85
C GLY A 118 12.59 10.37 -3.99
N GLY A 119 11.60 9.75 -4.63
CA GLY A 119 10.73 10.37 -5.62
C GLY A 119 11.45 10.84 -6.87
N VAL A 120 12.34 10.00 -7.38
CA VAL A 120 13.16 10.33 -8.56
C VAL A 120 12.28 10.59 -9.78
N GLY A 121 11.25 9.75 -9.97
CA GLY A 121 10.32 9.86 -11.08
C GLY A 121 9.50 11.15 -11.04
N ALA A 122 8.94 11.49 -9.89
CA ALA A 122 8.20 12.74 -9.69
C ALA A 122 9.07 13.97 -9.98
N ARG A 123 10.32 13.96 -9.51
CA ARG A 123 11.28 15.03 -9.80
C ARG A 123 11.63 15.14 -11.29
N LYS A 124 11.67 14.03 -12.03
CA LYS A 124 11.85 14.03 -13.49
C LYS A 124 10.60 14.54 -14.20
N PHE A 125 9.40 14.17 -13.72
CA PHE A 125 8.14 14.72 -14.24
C PHE A 125 8.09 16.25 -14.08
N VAL A 126 8.39 16.78 -12.91
CA VAL A 126 8.43 18.22 -12.63
C VAL A 126 9.44 18.97 -13.54
N LYS A 127 10.55 18.35 -13.87
CA LYS A 127 11.55 18.92 -14.82
C LYS A 127 11.11 18.79 -16.28
N SER A 128 10.07 18.05 -16.58
CA SER A 128 9.55 17.93 -17.94
C SER A 128 8.75 19.18 -18.33
N LYS A 129 8.37 19.27 -19.58
CA LYS A 129 7.49 20.35 -20.08
C LYS A 129 6.00 20.02 -19.92
N LEU A 130 5.68 18.88 -19.28
CA LEU A 130 4.30 18.46 -19.06
C LEU A 130 3.73 19.24 -17.87
N HIS A 131 2.60 19.87 -18.11
CA HIS A 131 1.89 20.64 -17.10
C HIS A 131 0.38 20.48 -17.30
N PRO A 132 -0.19 19.32 -16.90
CA PRO A 132 -1.60 19.08 -17.06
C PRO A 132 -2.44 20.06 -16.24
N GLU A 133 -3.52 20.57 -16.82
CA GLU A 133 -4.52 21.36 -16.11
C GLU A 133 -5.51 20.42 -15.43
N VAL A 134 -5.40 20.28 -14.12
CA VAL A 134 -6.25 19.40 -13.33
C VAL A 134 -6.83 20.13 -12.11
N ASN A 135 -8.00 19.68 -11.68
CA ASN A 135 -8.70 20.27 -10.54
C ASN A 135 -8.11 19.82 -9.21
N TYR A 136 -7.62 18.60 -9.14
CA TYR A 136 -6.94 18.02 -7.99
C TYR A 136 -6.16 16.76 -8.37
N ILE A 137 -5.32 16.28 -7.46
CA ILE A 137 -4.46 15.13 -7.64
C ILE A 137 -4.80 14.07 -6.58
N VAL A 138 -4.88 12.82 -6.99
CA VAL A 138 -5.10 11.67 -6.10
C VAL A 138 -3.99 10.66 -6.34
N GLU A 139 -3.17 10.44 -5.34
CA GLU A 139 -2.22 9.36 -5.30
C GLU A 139 -2.81 8.16 -4.56
N LEU A 140 -2.48 6.97 -4.99
CA LEU A 140 -2.99 5.72 -4.45
C LEU A 140 -1.83 4.90 -3.89
N ASP A 141 -1.12 5.48 -2.96
CA ASP A 141 0.12 4.99 -2.39
C ASP A 141 0.12 5.15 -0.86
N ARG A 142 -0.99 4.79 -0.23
CA ARG A 142 -1.07 4.82 1.21
C ARG A 142 -1.54 3.48 1.75
N ARG A 143 -0.88 2.99 2.79
CA ARG A 143 -1.32 1.81 3.53
C ARG A 143 -2.70 1.99 4.15
N GLY A 144 -3.31 0.88 4.56
CA GLY A 144 -4.52 0.91 5.37
C GLY A 144 -5.80 1.01 4.56
N LYS A 145 -6.85 1.43 5.23
CA LYS A 145 -8.22 1.36 4.72
C LYS A 145 -8.81 2.70 4.31
N ASN A 146 -8.62 3.73 5.14
CA ASN A 146 -9.36 4.99 5.01
C ASN A 146 -8.47 6.22 5.00
N ASP A 147 -7.17 6.07 5.10
CA ASP A 147 -6.26 7.20 5.26
C ASP A 147 -6.30 8.13 4.06
N ALA A 148 -6.28 9.43 4.33
CA ALA A 148 -6.06 10.51 3.38
C ALA A 148 -4.94 11.41 3.90
N VAL A 149 -3.83 11.49 3.19
CA VAL A 149 -2.66 12.27 3.59
C VAL A 149 -2.45 13.43 2.62
N PHE A 150 -2.46 14.63 3.13
CA PHE A 150 -2.34 15.88 2.34
C PHE A 150 -0.93 16.48 2.36
N TYR A 151 -0.02 15.91 3.14
CA TYR A 151 1.36 16.39 3.33
C TYR A 151 1.41 17.87 3.68
N ASN A 152 2.07 18.68 2.87
CA ASN A 152 2.19 20.14 3.07
C ASN A 152 1.07 20.94 2.40
N CYS A 153 0.05 20.31 1.88
CA CYS A 153 -1.11 21.00 1.31
C CYS A 153 -2.11 21.35 2.43
N ASP A 154 -2.36 22.64 2.62
CA ASP A 154 -3.27 23.19 3.64
C ASP A 154 -4.48 23.82 2.94
N ASN A 155 -5.33 23.00 2.35
CA ASN A 155 -6.56 23.42 1.69
C ASN A 155 -7.77 22.76 2.38
N PRO A 156 -8.43 23.44 3.32
CA PRO A 156 -9.55 22.89 4.09
C PRO A 156 -10.73 22.42 3.22
N ASP A 157 -11.05 23.18 2.18
CA ASP A 157 -12.16 22.84 1.28
C ASP A 157 -11.88 21.52 0.54
N PHE A 158 -10.63 21.29 0.15
CA PHE A 158 -10.21 20.03 -0.47
C PHE A 158 -10.19 18.89 0.54
N THR A 159 -9.73 19.13 1.75
CA THR A 159 -9.75 18.14 2.84
C THR A 159 -11.18 17.71 3.14
N GLU A 160 -12.10 18.67 3.33
CA GLU A 160 -13.52 18.38 3.54
C GLU A 160 -14.13 17.60 2.37
N PHE A 161 -13.81 18.02 1.13
CA PHE A 161 -14.25 17.32 -0.07
C PHE A 161 -13.82 15.84 -0.07
N VAL A 162 -12.55 15.55 0.17
CA VAL A 162 -12.01 14.18 0.19
C VAL A 162 -12.64 13.37 1.33
N CYS A 163 -12.70 13.93 2.54
CA CYS A 163 -13.25 13.26 3.71
C CYS A 163 -14.75 12.96 3.58
N SER A 164 -15.49 13.74 2.78
CA SER A 164 -16.92 13.49 2.50
C SER A 164 -17.18 12.15 1.80
N PHE A 165 -16.15 11.54 1.20
CA PHE A 165 -16.23 10.21 0.57
C PHE A 165 -15.86 9.07 1.51
N GLY A 166 -15.65 9.34 2.82
CA GLY A 166 -15.38 8.36 3.85
C GLY A 166 -13.89 8.07 4.04
N PHE A 167 -13.02 8.99 3.64
CA PHE A 167 -11.61 9.00 4.00
C PHE A 167 -11.38 9.82 5.27
N GLU A 168 -10.29 9.54 5.97
CA GLU A 168 -9.93 10.17 7.23
C GLU A 168 -8.56 10.83 7.11
N GLU A 169 -8.45 12.09 7.54
CA GLU A 169 -7.17 12.80 7.50
C GLU A 169 -6.14 12.09 8.39
N ASN A 170 -4.99 11.81 7.82
CA ASN A 170 -3.86 11.21 8.52
C ASN A 170 -2.55 11.92 8.13
N HIS A 171 -1.43 11.50 8.74
CA HIS A 171 -0.13 12.10 8.54
C HIS A 171 0.80 11.17 7.76
N GLY A 172 1.66 11.76 6.94
CA GLY A 172 2.72 11.07 6.20
C GLY A 172 3.95 11.97 6.08
N SER A 173 5.09 11.36 5.77
CA SER A 173 6.36 12.08 5.65
C SER A 173 6.64 12.59 4.23
N PHE A 174 6.43 11.73 3.24
CA PHE A 174 6.76 11.99 1.84
C PHE A 174 5.97 11.04 0.92
N SER A 175 5.81 11.44 -0.33
CA SER A 175 5.33 10.64 -1.46
C SER A 175 5.51 11.48 -2.73
N ASP A 176 5.29 10.92 -3.92
CA ASP A 176 5.47 11.60 -5.19
C ASP A 176 4.68 12.90 -5.32
N ILE A 177 3.46 12.96 -4.77
CA ILE A 177 2.65 14.20 -4.78
C ILE A 177 3.22 15.30 -3.90
N SER A 178 4.11 15.01 -2.97
CA SER A 178 4.84 16.04 -2.23
C SER A 178 5.70 16.92 -3.16
N VAL A 179 6.05 16.37 -4.33
CA VAL A 179 6.84 17.05 -5.37
C VAL A 179 5.95 17.56 -6.51
N VAL A 180 4.95 16.78 -6.91
CA VAL A 180 4.08 17.09 -8.06
C VAL A 180 3.08 18.20 -7.74
N ALA A 181 2.44 18.15 -6.56
CA ALA A 181 1.38 19.09 -6.18
C ALA A 181 1.83 20.57 -6.15
N PRO A 182 2.95 20.93 -5.50
CA PRO A 182 3.41 22.31 -5.52
C PRO A 182 3.84 22.78 -6.93
N HIS A 183 4.38 21.89 -7.77
CA HIS A 183 4.73 22.20 -9.14
C HIS A 183 3.50 22.54 -10.00
N LEU A 184 2.45 21.75 -9.90
CA LEU A 184 1.21 21.96 -10.63
C LEU A 184 0.31 23.03 -9.96
N LYS A 185 0.70 23.50 -8.77
CA LYS A 185 -0.10 24.42 -7.93
C LYS A 185 -1.52 23.91 -7.64
N THR A 186 -1.66 22.62 -7.56
CA THR A 186 -2.94 21.92 -7.43
C THR A 186 -2.92 21.05 -6.18
N ALA A 187 -4.00 21.13 -5.39
CA ALA A 187 -4.13 20.33 -4.17
C ALA A 187 -4.07 18.82 -4.47
N ALA A 188 -3.47 18.08 -3.56
CA ALA A 188 -3.25 16.66 -3.70
C ALA A 188 -3.51 15.89 -2.41
N VAL A 189 -3.91 14.65 -2.56
CA VAL A 189 -4.11 13.69 -1.47
C VAL A 189 -3.52 12.34 -1.84
N ASN A 190 -2.90 11.66 -0.87
CA ASN A 190 -2.52 10.25 -0.96
C ASN A 190 -3.53 9.41 -0.17
N ILE A 191 -4.16 8.45 -0.83
CA ILE A 191 -5.29 7.67 -0.32
C ILE A 191 -4.88 6.20 -0.17
N SER A 192 -5.40 5.55 0.88
CA SER A 192 -5.18 4.13 1.15
C SER A 192 -5.47 3.24 -0.05
N ALA A 193 -4.47 2.45 -0.44
CA ALA A 193 -4.53 1.48 -1.54
C ALA A 193 -4.80 0.04 -1.05
N GLY A 194 -5.05 -0.17 0.25
CA GLY A 194 -5.47 -1.46 0.79
C GLY A 194 -4.33 -2.43 1.06
N TYR A 195 -3.08 -2.00 1.09
CA TYR A 195 -1.97 -2.80 1.58
C TYR A 195 -1.64 -2.45 3.03
N TYR A 196 -0.93 -3.34 3.71
CA TYR A 196 -0.56 -3.23 5.12
C TYR A 196 0.85 -3.76 5.32
N ASN A 197 1.55 -3.27 6.35
CA ASN A 197 2.91 -3.68 6.67
C ASN A 197 3.90 -3.44 5.52
N GLU A 198 3.74 -2.29 4.87
CA GLU A 198 4.64 -1.87 3.78
C GLU A 198 6.11 -1.98 4.18
N HIS A 199 6.97 -2.25 3.21
CA HIS A 199 8.42 -2.41 3.39
C HIS A 199 8.82 -3.61 4.28
N ARG A 200 7.88 -4.52 4.56
CA ARG A 200 8.12 -5.74 5.35
C ARG A 200 7.90 -6.99 4.51
N GLN A 201 8.58 -8.07 4.87
CA GLN A 201 8.34 -9.37 4.22
C GLN A 201 6.90 -9.86 4.39
N HIS A 202 6.26 -9.48 5.47
CA HIS A 202 4.88 -9.81 5.78
C HIS A 202 3.88 -8.74 5.31
N GLU A 203 4.24 -8.02 4.29
CA GLU A 203 3.30 -7.14 3.59
C GLU A 203 2.12 -7.94 3.05
N MET A 204 0.93 -7.38 3.19
CA MET A 204 -0.30 -8.00 2.71
C MET A 204 -1.20 -7.01 2.00
N ILE A 205 -2.07 -7.52 1.14
CA ILE A 205 -3.04 -6.73 0.39
C ILE A 205 -4.45 -7.20 0.74
N ASP A 206 -5.35 -6.27 1.04
CA ASP A 206 -6.79 -6.48 1.21
C ASP A 206 -7.53 -6.04 -0.06
N THR A 207 -7.89 -7.00 -0.89
CA THR A 207 -8.57 -6.76 -2.17
C THR A 207 -9.96 -6.15 -2.00
N LYS A 208 -10.62 -6.40 -0.87
CA LYS A 208 -11.92 -5.80 -0.55
C LYS A 208 -11.78 -4.29 -0.31
N VAL A 209 -10.77 -3.89 0.47
CA VAL A 209 -10.47 -2.47 0.71
C VAL A 209 -10.09 -1.77 -0.59
N MET A 210 -9.24 -2.38 -1.42
CA MET A 210 -8.95 -1.86 -2.75
C MET A 210 -10.23 -1.57 -3.55
N ALA A 211 -11.14 -2.55 -3.62
CA ALA A 211 -12.39 -2.43 -4.37
C ALA A 211 -13.32 -1.36 -3.79
N GLU A 212 -13.43 -1.26 -2.47
CA GLU A 212 -14.21 -0.23 -1.80
C GLU A 212 -13.66 1.18 -2.10
N ASN A 213 -12.34 1.34 -2.05
CA ASN A 213 -11.70 2.62 -2.33
C ASN A 213 -11.78 3.00 -3.82
N ILE A 214 -11.69 2.04 -4.74
CA ILE A 214 -11.99 2.29 -6.17
C ILE A 214 -13.38 2.92 -6.32
N LEU A 215 -14.40 2.37 -5.66
CA LEU A 215 -15.77 2.92 -5.74
C LEU A 215 -15.88 4.31 -5.12
N ARG A 216 -15.17 4.58 -4.02
CA ARG A 216 -15.13 5.90 -3.37
C ARG A 216 -14.48 6.92 -4.30
N ILE A 217 -13.34 6.58 -4.90
CA ILE A 217 -12.61 7.44 -5.83
C ILE A 217 -13.42 7.69 -7.10
N ILE A 218 -14.07 6.67 -7.67
CA ILE A 218 -14.97 6.85 -8.82
C ILE A 218 -16.09 7.85 -8.50
N ARG A 219 -16.69 7.78 -7.33
CA ARG A 219 -17.71 8.76 -6.89
C ARG A 219 -17.11 10.15 -6.75
N MET A 220 -15.94 10.26 -6.15
CA MET A 220 -15.21 11.50 -5.97
C MET A 220 -14.90 12.16 -7.32
N VAL A 221 -14.35 11.40 -8.25
CA VAL A 221 -13.99 11.90 -9.59
C VAL A 221 -15.21 12.29 -10.43
N LYS A 222 -16.35 11.61 -10.26
CA LYS A 222 -17.62 11.97 -10.93
C LYS A 222 -18.27 13.22 -10.36
N THR A 223 -17.89 13.64 -9.17
CA THR A 223 -18.42 14.87 -8.56
C THR A 223 -17.78 16.09 -9.21
N LYS A 224 -18.59 16.95 -9.77
CA LYS A 224 -18.10 18.20 -10.41
C LYS A 224 -17.53 19.12 -9.37
N THR A 225 -16.28 19.53 -9.56
CA THR A 225 -15.57 20.48 -8.69
C THR A 225 -14.90 21.54 -9.56
N GLY A 226 -14.59 22.68 -8.95
CA GLY A 226 -13.60 23.61 -9.47
C GLY A 226 -12.18 23.14 -9.17
N HIS A 227 -11.22 23.95 -9.54
CA HIS A 227 -9.81 23.73 -9.20
C HIS A 227 -9.59 23.99 -7.71
N PHE A 228 -8.95 23.02 -7.03
CA PHE A 228 -8.46 23.20 -5.67
C PHE A 228 -6.99 23.62 -5.72
N PRO A 229 -6.65 24.83 -5.31
CA PRO A 229 -5.27 25.32 -5.34
C PRO A 229 -4.41 24.62 -4.27
N TYR A 230 -3.15 24.38 -4.61
CA TYR A 230 -2.15 24.03 -3.60
C TYR A 230 -1.88 25.22 -2.70
N VAL A 231 -2.11 25.07 -1.42
CA VAL A 231 -1.80 26.05 -0.39
C VAL A 231 -0.75 25.44 0.52
N GLU A 232 0.43 26.01 0.56
CA GLU A 232 1.50 25.47 1.40
C GLU A 232 1.18 25.72 2.88
N ARG A 233 1.28 24.64 3.69
CA ARG A 233 1.09 24.71 5.15
C ARG A 233 2.16 25.63 5.75
N LYS A 234 1.75 26.78 6.25
CA LYS A 234 2.65 27.69 6.95
C LYS A 234 2.97 27.11 8.32
N GLY A 235 4.18 26.64 8.49
CA GLY A 235 4.67 26.20 9.80
C GLY A 235 4.55 27.33 10.82
N ARG A 236 4.00 27.05 11.98
CA ARG A 236 3.87 28.00 13.09
C ARG A 236 5.22 28.43 13.71
N PHE A 237 6.29 27.74 13.32
CA PHE A 237 7.69 28.07 13.62
C PHE A 237 8.55 27.71 12.42
N GLY A 238 9.39 28.63 11.98
CA GLY A 238 10.25 28.52 10.81
C GLY A 238 11.35 27.45 10.92
N PHE A 239 10.96 26.19 10.89
CA PHE A 239 11.84 25.11 10.50
C PHE A 239 11.58 24.84 9.02
N SER A 240 12.37 25.49 8.19
CA SER A 240 12.66 24.99 6.87
C SER A 240 13.17 23.54 7.07
N TYR A 241 12.35 22.56 6.72
CA TYR A 241 12.86 21.22 6.50
C TYR A 241 13.71 21.29 5.22
N GLY A 242 14.94 21.71 5.41
CA GLY A 242 15.97 21.40 4.46
C GLY A 242 15.93 19.90 4.25
N VAL A 243 15.97 19.50 2.99
CA VAL A 243 16.12 18.13 2.56
C VAL A 243 17.33 17.54 3.30
N GLN A 244 17.09 17.02 4.48
CA GLN A 244 18.05 16.13 5.12
C GLN A 244 17.71 14.75 4.57
N SER A 245 18.44 14.38 3.55
CA SER A 245 18.69 13.02 3.16
C SER A 245 19.41 12.29 4.30
N SER A 246 18.76 12.06 5.38
CA SER A 246 19.07 11.01 6.32
C SER A 246 18.11 9.87 6.07
N LEU A 247 18.22 9.38 4.89
CA LEU A 247 17.86 8.05 4.49
C LEU A 247 18.51 7.07 5.45
N PHE A 248 17.71 6.16 5.96
CA PHE A 248 18.16 5.01 6.74
C PHE A 248 18.71 5.27 8.16
N ALA A 249 18.06 6.13 8.94
CA ALA A 249 17.85 5.76 10.30
C ALA A 249 16.51 5.03 10.34
N PRO A 250 16.44 3.79 10.81
CA PRO A 250 15.16 3.26 11.24
C PRO A 250 14.68 4.26 12.30
N MET A 251 13.61 5.00 11.99
CA MET A 251 12.93 5.75 13.02
C MET A 251 12.63 4.71 14.09
N GLY A 252 13.25 4.90 15.23
CA GLY A 252 13.05 4.01 16.36
C GLY A 252 11.58 4.07 16.77
N GLU A 253 10.75 3.33 16.09
CA GLU A 253 9.57 2.80 16.73
C GLU A 253 10.10 2.15 17.99
N LYS A 254 9.66 2.64 19.13
CA LYS A 254 9.96 1.94 20.38
C LYS A 254 9.43 0.54 20.14
N LEU A 255 10.37 -0.37 19.93
CA LEU A 255 10.04 -1.78 19.84
C LEU A 255 9.09 -2.11 20.99
N PRO A 256 7.98 -2.80 20.72
CA PRO A 256 7.09 -3.24 21.77
C PRO A 256 7.90 -3.94 22.87
N GLN A 257 7.41 -3.92 24.09
CA GLN A 257 8.14 -4.55 25.20
C GLN A 257 8.42 -6.02 24.87
N LYS A 258 9.62 -6.43 25.17
CA LYS A 258 10.07 -7.81 24.91
C LYS A 258 9.11 -8.81 25.53
N CYS A 259 8.52 -9.66 24.71
CA CYS A 259 7.66 -10.73 25.20
C CYS A 259 8.50 -11.74 25.98
N THR A 260 8.27 -11.82 27.28
CA THR A 260 8.97 -12.75 28.16
C THR A 260 8.11 -13.97 28.53
N HIS A 261 6.99 -14.15 27.88
CA HIS A 261 6.06 -15.21 28.24
C HIS A 261 6.63 -16.59 27.93
N LYS A 262 6.87 -17.37 28.98
CA LYS A 262 7.56 -18.66 28.92
C LYS A 262 6.84 -19.72 28.06
N LEU A 263 5.55 -19.58 27.81
CA LEU A 263 4.79 -20.55 27.03
C LEU A 263 4.89 -20.30 25.52
N LEU A 264 5.13 -19.06 25.10
CA LEU A 264 5.25 -18.75 23.69
C LEU A 264 6.55 -19.25 23.08
N MET A 265 7.66 -19.13 23.80
CA MET A 265 8.97 -19.51 23.28
C MET A 265 9.06 -20.95 22.77
N PRO A 266 8.56 -21.98 23.51
CA PRO A 266 8.53 -23.35 22.99
C PRO A 266 7.66 -23.52 21.75
N LEU A 267 6.57 -22.77 21.64
CA LEU A 267 5.70 -22.79 20.45
C LEU A 267 6.39 -22.16 19.25
N LEU A 268 7.11 -21.06 19.47
CA LEU A 268 7.89 -20.39 18.43
C LEU A 268 8.98 -21.30 17.87
N GLU A 269 9.69 -22.00 18.74
CA GLU A 269 10.73 -22.96 18.33
C GLU A 269 10.17 -24.13 17.54
N GLY A 270 9.00 -24.64 17.93
CA GLY A 270 8.36 -25.77 17.29
C GLY A 270 7.68 -25.43 15.97
N THR A 271 7.22 -24.21 15.82
CA THR A 271 6.37 -23.77 14.70
C THR A 271 7.07 -22.88 13.71
N ARG A 272 8.34 -22.57 13.87
CA ARG A 272 9.09 -21.66 13.01
C ARG A 272 8.32 -20.37 12.75
N LEU A 273 8.14 -19.60 13.78
CA LEU A 273 7.55 -18.28 13.68
C LEU A 273 8.60 -17.25 13.30
N PHE A 274 8.19 -16.28 12.49
CA PHE A 274 9.06 -15.24 12.01
C PHE A 274 8.36 -13.89 11.99
N MET A 275 9.12 -12.82 11.99
CA MET A 275 8.65 -11.46 11.95
C MET A 275 9.57 -10.63 11.06
N GLY A 276 9.08 -10.24 9.93
CA GLY A 276 9.91 -9.55 8.95
C GLY A 276 11.09 -10.41 8.51
N GLN A 277 12.29 -9.90 8.64
CA GLN A 277 13.52 -10.60 8.31
C GLN A 277 14.17 -11.34 9.48
N GLN A 278 13.56 -11.28 10.67
CA GLN A 278 14.15 -11.81 11.88
C GLN A 278 13.30 -12.94 12.47
N ARG A 279 13.95 -13.96 12.97
CA ARG A 279 13.31 -15.02 13.71
C ARG A 279 12.65 -14.47 14.96
N LEU A 280 11.42 -14.85 15.21
CA LEU A 280 10.70 -14.46 16.41
C LEU A 280 11.36 -14.87 17.71
N SER A 281 12.19 -15.90 17.67
CA SER A 281 12.95 -16.32 18.85
C SER A 281 13.79 -15.22 19.47
N TYR A 282 14.09 -14.16 18.74
CA TYR A 282 14.81 -13.04 19.31
C TYR A 282 14.09 -11.68 19.22
N ALA A 283 12.90 -11.67 18.72
CA ALA A 283 12.12 -10.44 18.68
C ALA A 283 10.62 -10.70 18.95
N PRO A 284 10.26 -11.43 20.01
CA PRO A 284 8.87 -11.68 20.33
C PRO A 284 8.07 -10.40 20.61
N GLU A 285 8.72 -9.31 20.94
CA GLU A 285 8.12 -8.00 21.09
C GLU A 285 7.43 -7.47 19.84
N TYR A 286 7.81 -7.95 18.67
CA TYR A 286 7.15 -7.58 17.41
C TYR A 286 5.81 -8.28 17.18
N MET A 287 5.49 -9.26 18.01
CA MET A 287 4.22 -9.97 17.91
C MET A 287 3.07 -9.24 18.57
N MET A 288 3.35 -8.20 19.31
CA MET A 288 2.34 -7.48 20.08
C MET A 288 2.14 -6.08 19.50
N ASP A 289 0.91 -5.71 19.28
CA ASP A 289 0.56 -4.34 18.96
C ASP A 289 0.48 -3.47 20.23
N ARG A 290 0.07 -2.20 20.07
CA ARG A 290 -0.09 -1.27 21.18
C ARG A 290 -1.24 -1.63 22.14
N SER A 291 -2.09 -2.57 21.75
CA SER A 291 -3.24 -3.05 22.49
C SER A 291 -3.02 -4.45 23.05
N ASP A 292 -1.78 -4.91 23.11
CA ASP A 292 -1.37 -6.24 23.53
C ASP A 292 -1.98 -7.40 22.70
N ASN A 293 -2.42 -7.10 21.47
CA ASN A 293 -2.86 -8.14 20.55
C ASN A 293 -1.66 -8.81 19.89
N ILE A 294 -1.75 -10.11 19.70
CA ILE A 294 -0.72 -10.89 19.04
C ILE A 294 -1.13 -11.18 17.63
N TYR A 295 -0.26 -10.85 16.72
CA TYR A 295 -0.40 -11.11 15.30
C TYR A 295 0.71 -12.04 14.88
N MET A 296 0.36 -13.23 14.44
CA MET A 296 1.32 -14.25 14.08
C MET A 296 0.94 -14.89 12.77
N TYR A 297 1.93 -15.24 12.01
CA TYR A 297 1.73 -16.24 11.00
C TYR A 297 2.82 -17.31 11.09
N LEU A 298 2.41 -18.51 10.83
CA LEU A 298 3.27 -19.66 10.91
C LEU A 298 3.73 -20.01 9.51
N GLU A 299 5.01 -20.15 9.38
CA GLU A 299 5.51 -20.83 8.22
C GLU A 299 5.35 -22.32 8.45
N CYS A 300 4.47 -22.90 7.69
CA CYS A 300 4.24 -24.32 7.70
C CYS A 300 4.77 -24.99 6.46
N LEU A 301 5.43 -24.27 5.57
CA LEU A 301 5.91 -24.83 4.30
C LEU A 301 7.39 -25.09 4.38
N GLU A 302 7.77 -26.32 4.10
CA GLU A 302 9.15 -26.58 3.70
C GLU A 302 9.57 -25.59 2.65
N ALA A 303 10.65 -24.93 2.82
CA ALA A 303 11.23 -24.00 1.86
C ALA A 303 10.46 -22.72 1.58
N ALA A 304 9.29 -22.56 2.10
CA ALA A 304 8.68 -21.33 1.74
C ALA A 304 9.21 -20.27 2.57
N VAL A 305 9.60 -20.28 3.65
CA VAL A 305 9.72 -19.06 4.25
C VAL A 305 9.87 -19.18 5.68
N GLU A 306 10.82 -18.65 5.94
CA GLU A 306 11.08 -18.29 7.26
C GLU A 306 10.25 -17.06 7.59
N ALA A 307 8.99 -17.28 7.82
CA ALA A 307 8.07 -16.24 8.20
C ALA A 307 7.90 -16.23 9.70
N GLU A 308 7.72 -15.21 10.29
CA GLU A 308 7.80 -15.09 11.64
C GLU A 308 6.71 -14.38 12.32
N GLY A 309 6.21 -13.86 12.65
CA GLY A 309 5.18 -13.16 13.24
C GLY A 309 4.76 -12.09 12.30
N VAL A 310 3.57 -12.20 11.92
CA VAL A 310 2.92 -11.23 11.12
C VAL A 310 1.78 -10.72 11.93
N TYR A 311 1.63 -9.48 11.95
CA TYR A 311 0.33 -8.97 12.26
C TYR A 311 -0.25 -8.32 11.02
N ALA A 312 -1.42 -8.76 10.70
CA ALA A 312 -2.26 -8.12 9.75
C ALA A 312 -3.22 -7.25 10.53
N SER A 313 -2.98 -6.00 10.57
CA SER A 313 -3.97 -5.08 11.07
C SER A 313 -4.84 -4.64 9.91
N ASP A 314 -5.87 -5.41 9.62
CA ASP A 314 -6.88 -5.04 8.65
C ASP A 314 -7.98 -4.14 9.27
N GLY A 315 -7.84 -3.79 10.53
CA GLY A 315 -8.87 -3.10 11.30
C GLY A 315 -10.07 -3.97 11.67
N GLU A 316 -10.10 -5.24 11.21
CA GLU A 316 -11.13 -6.22 11.53
C GLU A 316 -10.64 -7.27 12.51
N GLY A 317 -9.40 -7.15 12.94
CA GLY A 317 -8.85 -7.99 13.97
C GLY A 317 -8.61 -9.43 13.53
N GLN A 318 -8.01 -9.64 12.38
CA GLN A 318 -7.64 -10.97 11.91
C GLN A 318 -6.14 -11.19 11.89
N MET A 319 -5.74 -12.38 12.18
CA MET A 319 -4.36 -12.84 12.20
C MET A 319 -4.14 -13.85 11.07
N PRO A 320 -3.13 -13.66 10.21
CA PRO A 320 -2.85 -14.61 9.14
C PRO A 320 -2.19 -15.88 9.68
N VAL A 321 -2.63 -17.02 9.17
CA VAL A 321 -2.02 -18.32 9.42
C VAL A 321 -1.85 -19.02 8.08
N PHE A 322 -0.66 -19.49 7.79
CA PHE A 322 -0.40 -20.24 6.56
C PHE A 322 -0.85 -21.69 6.67
N ASP A 323 -1.57 -22.14 5.67
CA ASP A 323 -1.85 -23.56 5.43
C ASP A 323 -0.76 -24.13 4.49
N PRO A 324 0.11 -25.02 5.00
CA PRO A 324 1.20 -25.59 4.22
C PRO A 324 0.73 -26.47 3.07
N THR A 325 -0.35 -27.18 3.27
CA THR A 325 -0.85 -28.15 2.31
C THR A 325 -1.40 -27.47 1.06
N HIS A 326 -2.10 -26.37 1.25
CA HIS A 326 -2.80 -25.68 0.17
C HIS A 326 -2.11 -24.39 -0.29
N LYS A 327 -0.96 -24.04 0.28
CA LYS A 327 -0.24 -22.78 0.01
C LYS A 327 -1.15 -21.56 0.15
N ARG A 328 -1.96 -21.51 1.20
CA ARG A 328 -2.95 -20.49 1.47
C ARG A 328 -2.69 -19.83 2.81
N ALA A 329 -2.93 -18.53 2.87
CA ALA A 329 -3.04 -17.85 4.14
C ALA A 329 -4.49 -17.96 4.66
N ARG A 330 -4.65 -18.41 5.89
CA ARG A 330 -5.91 -18.33 6.63
C ARG A 330 -5.79 -17.19 7.64
N PHE A 331 -6.87 -16.46 7.86
CA PHE A 331 -6.90 -15.38 8.82
C PHE A 331 -7.74 -15.79 10.01
N LEU A 332 -7.13 -15.75 11.17
CA LEU A 332 -7.81 -15.96 12.44
C LEU A 332 -8.17 -14.61 13.07
N PRO A 333 -9.26 -14.53 13.81
CA PRO A 333 -9.57 -13.32 14.59
C PRO A 333 -8.38 -12.94 15.49
N VAL A 334 -8.13 -11.66 15.61
CA VAL A 334 -7.17 -11.14 16.58
C VAL A 334 -7.64 -11.54 17.98
N CYS A 335 -6.74 -11.98 18.79
CA CYS A 335 -7.03 -12.49 20.10
C CYS A 335 -5.97 -12.01 21.09
N SER A 336 -6.25 -12.17 22.37
CA SER A 336 -5.27 -11.94 23.41
C SER A 336 -4.09 -12.91 23.28
N TYR A 337 -3.01 -12.61 23.96
CA TYR A 337 -1.82 -13.45 23.97
C TYR A 337 -2.13 -14.89 24.39
N GLU A 338 -2.92 -15.05 25.44
CA GLU A 338 -3.32 -16.34 25.99
C GLU A 338 -4.18 -17.13 24.97
N GLU A 339 -5.14 -16.46 24.36
CA GLU A 339 -5.98 -17.08 23.33
C GLU A 339 -5.19 -17.50 22.08
N ALA A 340 -4.17 -16.73 21.70
CA ALA A 340 -3.30 -17.09 20.58
C ALA A 340 -2.50 -18.37 20.91
N ILE A 341 -1.99 -18.50 22.12
CA ILE A 341 -1.30 -19.70 22.58
C ILE A 341 -2.22 -20.91 22.57
N GLU A 342 -3.43 -20.80 23.09
CA GLU A 342 -4.41 -21.89 23.09
C GLU A 342 -4.75 -22.34 21.67
N LYS A 343 -4.95 -21.41 20.75
CA LYS A 343 -5.21 -21.71 19.35
C LYS A 343 -4.04 -22.41 18.67
N LEU A 344 -2.82 -21.99 18.94
CA LEU A 344 -1.61 -22.64 18.42
C LEU A 344 -1.45 -24.05 18.97
N GLN A 345 -1.71 -24.26 20.26
CA GLN A 345 -1.65 -25.59 20.88
C GLN A 345 -2.72 -26.53 20.30
N SER A 346 -3.93 -26.04 20.08
CA SER A 346 -5.02 -26.84 19.54
C SER A 346 -4.85 -27.17 18.04
N SER A 347 -4.03 -26.42 17.33
CA SER A 347 -3.76 -26.65 15.89
C SER A 347 -2.64 -27.67 15.65
N GLN A 348 -1.99 -28.15 16.71
CA GLN A 348 -0.91 -29.15 16.63
C GLN A 348 -1.41 -30.59 16.92
N VAL A 349 -2.70 -30.79 17.11
CA VAL A 349 -3.36 -32.12 17.26
C VAL A 349 -4.09 -32.50 15.92
#